data_746a0576c24203bdda4d80f42a2cf344
#
_entry.id   746a0576c24203bdda4d80f42a2cf344
#
_cell.length_a   1.000
_cell.length_b   1.000
_cell.length_c   1.000
_cell.angle_alpha   90.00
_cell.angle_beta   90.00
_cell.angle_gamma   90.00
#
_symmetry.space_group_name_H-M   'P 1'
#
loop_
_entity.id
_entity.type
_entity.pdbx_description
1 polymer ?
#
loop_
_entity_poly.entity_id
_entity_poly.type
_entity_poly.pdbx_seq_one_letter_code
_entity_poly.pdbx_strand_id
1 'polypeptide(L)'
;AIPEGTLVPMGIPCIEITNTHPDFAWVVQWIECILQVELWKPCAHATIGHMYRELANDYYKMTCDDFLRPEMACSDFGMRGMSCIEEAVRCSSAWLLSFDKTSTIPAIDYIDTYYDACCWTERIGIGAVSTEHSCMASNFAVDGDEITFVKRLLTELYPNASFSMVSDTYDYWNMIDNILPACKKEIMQHNGKLLVRPDSGDMVEIAVETIEKLWNTFGGTVNSKGYKVLDPHIGIIYGDGCTLNNVKQVWEELKKKGFAANNIVFGVGAFCFSAVIEPDGHIVVVTRDMFGIAMKATYGIVNGEPIMIYKDPKTDTSHLKKSHKGCCCIYHDDNGELQCMDGFNDVFRDGVLRTVFKDGEMYHKETFEDIRERLNGGNKDE
;
A
#
# COMPACT_ATOMS: atom_id res chain seq x y z
N ALA A 1 -18.83 14.09 1.80
CA ALA A 1 -17.91 13.15 1.15
C ALA A 1 -18.49 11.75 1.18
N ILE A 2 -18.00 10.90 0.29
CA ILE A 2 -18.21 9.44 0.37
C ILE A 2 -17.40 8.90 1.55
N PRO A 3 -17.82 7.81 2.23
CA PRO A 3 -17.03 7.21 3.31
C PRO A 3 -15.62 6.80 2.85
N GLU A 4 -14.59 7.09 3.65
CA GLU A 4 -13.21 6.70 3.34
C GLU A 4 -13.09 5.18 3.22
N GLY A 5 -12.15 4.68 2.39
CA GLY A 5 -12.01 3.25 2.10
C GLY A 5 -13.00 2.71 1.06
N THR A 6 -13.93 3.51 0.57
CA THR A 6 -14.83 3.11 -0.51
C THR A 6 -14.09 3.05 -1.85
N LEU A 7 -14.22 1.94 -2.58
CA LEU A 7 -13.75 1.82 -3.96
C LEU A 7 -14.70 2.58 -4.88
N VAL A 8 -14.20 3.62 -5.55
CA VAL A 8 -15.01 4.52 -6.36
C VAL A 8 -14.60 4.44 -7.81
N PRO A 9 -15.52 4.09 -8.74
CA PRO A 9 -15.26 4.15 -10.17
C PRO A 9 -14.92 5.58 -10.62
N MET A 10 -14.06 5.70 -11.64
CA MET A 10 -13.76 7.00 -12.24
C MET A 10 -15.03 7.66 -12.77
N GLY A 11 -15.13 8.99 -12.58
CA GLY A 11 -16.29 9.76 -12.98
C GLY A 11 -17.40 9.90 -11.93
N ILE A 12 -17.31 9.20 -10.79
CA ILE A 12 -18.22 9.37 -9.67
C ILE A 12 -17.68 10.46 -8.72
N PRO A 13 -18.44 11.51 -8.40
CA PRO A 13 -18.02 12.53 -7.44
C PRO A 13 -17.86 11.95 -6.02
N CYS A 14 -16.66 12.08 -5.45
CA CYS A 14 -16.38 11.59 -4.10
C CYS A 14 -16.66 12.64 -3.01
N ILE A 15 -16.59 13.92 -3.38
CA ILE A 15 -16.71 15.06 -2.47
C ILE A 15 -17.58 16.12 -3.12
N GLU A 16 -18.53 16.65 -2.37
CA GLU A 16 -19.28 17.86 -2.70
C GLU A 16 -18.91 18.96 -1.71
N ILE A 17 -18.64 20.15 -2.21
CA ILE A 17 -18.26 21.30 -1.40
C ILE A 17 -19.18 22.47 -1.71
N THR A 18 -19.82 23.01 -0.68
CA THR A 18 -20.68 24.17 -0.77
C THR A 18 -20.29 25.20 0.29
N ASN A 19 -20.49 26.49 0.00
CA ASN A 19 -20.38 27.53 1.03
C ASN A 19 -21.69 27.62 1.81
N THR A 20 -21.59 27.85 3.12
CA THR A 20 -22.72 28.04 4.01
C THR A 20 -23.10 29.52 4.16
N HIS A 21 -22.24 30.44 3.75
CA HIS A 21 -22.46 31.87 3.79
C HIS A 21 -22.26 32.50 2.38
N PRO A 22 -23.22 33.32 1.89
CA PRO A 22 -23.18 33.89 0.53
C PRO A 22 -21.92 34.69 0.21
N ASP A 23 -21.40 35.46 1.16
CA ASP A 23 -20.22 36.30 0.96
C ASP A 23 -18.92 35.48 0.73
N PHE A 24 -18.94 34.18 1.02
CA PHE A 24 -17.78 33.29 0.90
C PHE A 24 -17.92 32.28 -0.26
N ALA A 25 -18.78 32.54 -1.24
CA ALA A 25 -18.92 31.67 -2.42
C ALA A 25 -17.58 31.47 -3.17
N TRP A 26 -16.72 32.47 -3.17
CA TRP A 26 -15.38 32.42 -3.79
C TRP A 26 -14.45 31.41 -3.11
N VAL A 27 -14.62 31.09 -1.82
CA VAL A 27 -13.75 30.15 -1.06
C VAL A 27 -13.80 28.76 -1.68
N VAL A 28 -14.98 28.31 -2.16
CA VAL A 28 -15.17 26.98 -2.74
C VAL A 28 -14.22 26.71 -3.90
N GLN A 29 -13.96 27.72 -4.73
CA GLN A 29 -13.03 27.59 -5.86
C GLN A 29 -11.55 27.66 -5.42
N TRP A 30 -11.25 28.44 -4.38
CA TRP A 30 -9.89 28.67 -3.92
C TRP A 30 -9.30 27.47 -3.15
N ILE A 31 -10.10 26.70 -2.47
CA ILE A 31 -9.61 25.52 -1.73
C ILE A 31 -9.30 24.33 -2.65
N GLU A 32 -9.64 24.39 -3.94
CA GLU A 32 -9.39 23.31 -4.90
C GLU A 32 -7.93 22.82 -4.85
N CYS A 33 -6.97 23.73 -4.98
CA CYS A 33 -5.55 23.35 -5.02
C CYS A 33 -5.10 22.70 -3.73
N ILE A 34 -5.55 23.24 -2.57
CA ILE A 34 -5.19 22.71 -1.25
C ILE A 34 -5.75 21.31 -1.07
N LEU A 35 -7.03 21.12 -1.33
CA LEU A 35 -7.69 19.81 -1.20
C LEU A 35 -7.09 18.77 -2.15
N GLN A 36 -6.80 19.16 -3.39
CA GLN A 36 -6.19 18.21 -4.33
C GLN A 36 -4.80 17.77 -3.88
N VAL A 37 -3.95 18.69 -3.41
CA VAL A 37 -2.62 18.36 -2.90
C VAL A 37 -2.69 17.41 -1.71
N GLU A 38 -3.64 17.61 -0.81
CA GLU A 38 -3.80 16.75 0.37
C GLU A 38 -4.36 15.36 0.04
N LEU A 39 -5.19 15.24 -0.99
CA LEU A 39 -5.96 14.02 -1.26
C LEU A 39 -5.37 13.12 -2.34
N TRP A 40 -4.81 13.67 -3.42
CA TRP A 40 -4.55 12.86 -4.61
C TRP A 40 -3.48 11.78 -4.40
N LYS A 41 -2.38 12.08 -3.73
CA LYS A 41 -1.32 11.10 -3.49
C LYS A 41 -1.71 10.01 -2.49
N PRO A 42 -2.29 10.32 -1.33
CA PRO A 42 -2.82 9.30 -0.44
C PRO A 42 -3.86 8.39 -1.12
N CYS A 43 -4.80 8.95 -1.89
CA CYS A 43 -5.76 8.15 -2.67
C CYS A 43 -5.05 7.24 -3.69
N ALA A 44 -4.04 7.74 -4.39
CA ALA A 44 -3.25 6.94 -5.31
C ALA A 44 -2.51 5.79 -4.58
N HIS A 45 -1.91 6.07 -3.41
CA HIS A 45 -1.22 5.06 -2.61
C HIS A 45 -2.18 4.02 -2.03
N ALA A 46 -3.36 4.43 -1.56
CA ALA A 46 -4.41 3.50 -1.13
C ALA A 46 -4.84 2.58 -2.28
N THR A 47 -5.06 3.14 -3.48
CA THR A 47 -5.45 2.37 -4.67
C THR A 47 -4.36 1.39 -5.09
N ILE A 48 -3.11 1.83 -5.17
CA ILE A 48 -1.97 0.96 -5.50
C ILE A 48 -1.81 -0.11 -4.42
N GLY A 49 -1.87 0.25 -3.14
CA GLY A 49 -1.81 -0.69 -2.03
C GLY A 49 -2.91 -1.76 -2.13
N HIS A 50 -4.13 -1.36 -2.47
CA HIS A 50 -5.25 -2.28 -2.67
C HIS A 50 -4.99 -3.24 -3.85
N MET A 51 -4.41 -2.78 -4.97
CA MET A 51 -4.04 -3.67 -6.09
C MET A 51 -3.02 -4.75 -5.67
N TYR A 52 -2.01 -4.39 -4.87
CA TYR A 52 -1.09 -5.38 -4.30
C TYR A 52 -1.79 -6.32 -3.32
N ARG A 53 -2.75 -5.82 -2.54
CA ARG A 53 -3.51 -6.62 -1.60
C ARG A 53 -4.39 -7.65 -2.30
N GLU A 54 -5.11 -7.26 -3.35
CA GLU A 54 -5.90 -8.21 -4.15
C GLU A 54 -5.03 -9.31 -4.76
N LEU A 55 -3.88 -8.93 -5.31
CA LEU A 55 -2.91 -9.89 -5.80
C LEU A 55 -2.41 -10.85 -4.69
N ALA A 56 -2.13 -10.32 -3.50
CA ALA A 56 -1.73 -11.14 -2.35
C ALA A 56 -2.86 -12.08 -1.90
N ASN A 57 -4.10 -11.58 -1.83
CA ASN A 57 -5.28 -12.38 -1.50
C ASN A 57 -5.40 -13.60 -2.42
N ASP A 58 -5.25 -13.39 -3.73
CA ASP A 58 -5.33 -14.46 -4.73
C ASP A 58 -4.28 -15.55 -4.52
N TYR A 59 -3.00 -15.16 -4.39
CA TYR A 59 -1.93 -16.14 -4.24
C TYR A 59 -1.93 -16.82 -2.87
N TYR A 60 -2.29 -16.12 -1.79
CA TYR A 60 -2.46 -16.71 -0.47
C TYR A 60 -3.63 -17.71 -0.46
N LYS A 61 -4.77 -17.36 -1.04
CA LYS A 61 -5.90 -18.27 -1.19
C LYS A 61 -5.54 -19.53 -1.96
N MET A 62 -4.73 -19.42 -3.02
CA MET A 62 -4.32 -20.56 -3.83
C MET A 62 -3.28 -21.46 -3.16
N THR A 63 -2.32 -20.89 -2.43
CA THR A 63 -1.08 -21.61 -2.08
C THR A 63 -0.79 -21.67 -0.57
N CYS A 64 -1.43 -20.85 0.25
CA CYS A 64 -1.18 -20.79 1.69
C CYS A 64 -2.31 -21.43 2.51
N ASP A 65 -2.03 -21.84 3.74
CA ASP A 65 -3.05 -22.23 4.69
C ASP A 65 -3.95 -21.04 5.04
N ASP A 66 -5.24 -21.30 5.33
CA ASP A 66 -6.26 -20.24 5.45
C ASP A 66 -6.10 -19.33 6.68
N PHE A 67 -5.31 -19.75 7.69
CA PHE A 67 -4.97 -18.92 8.85
C PHE A 67 -3.86 -17.90 8.58
N LEU A 68 -3.18 -17.97 7.42
CA LEU A 68 -2.12 -17.03 7.06
C LEU A 68 -2.70 -15.74 6.50
N ARG A 69 -2.07 -14.65 6.85
CA ARG A 69 -2.55 -13.30 6.66
C ARG A 69 -1.86 -12.62 5.48
N PRO A 70 -2.56 -12.36 4.36
CA PRO A 70 -1.98 -11.71 3.17
C PRO A 70 -1.53 -10.26 3.43
N GLU A 71 -2.08 -9.55 4.44
CA GLU A 71 -1.64 -8.22 4.87
C GLU A 71 -0.19 -8.16 5.36
N MET A 72 0.43 -9.31 5.56
CA MET A 72 1.85 -9.41 5.91
C MET A 72 2.78 -9.58 4.69
N ALA A 73 2.22 -9.70 3.47
CA ALA A 73 2.97 -10.05 2.26
C ALA A 73 3.85 -8.91 1.73
N CYS A 74 3.44 -7.65 1.93
CA CYS A 74 4.17 -6.50 1.43
C CYS A 74 4.44 -5.48 2.54
N SER A 75 5.56 -4.75 2.40
CA SER A 75 5.96 -3.67 3.31
C SER A 75 6.21 -2.40 2.50
N ASP A 76 5.78 -1.24 2.99
CA ASP A 76 6.14 0.03 2.41
C ASP A 76 7.62 0.37 2.70
N PHE A 77 8.39 0.63 1.65
CA PHE A 77 9.78 1.09 1.66
C PHE A 77 9.91 2.48 1.00
N GLY A 78 8.80 3.17 0.80
CA GLY A 78 8.72 4.36 -0.04
C GLY A 78 9.21 5.66 0.60
N MET A 79 9.37 5.77 1.93
CA MET A 79 9.62 7.03 2.64
C MET A 79 10.72 7.89 2.01
N ARG A 80 11.89 7.32 1.77
CA ARG A 80 13.07 8.04 1.24
C ARG A 80 12.92 8.56 -0.20
N GLY A 81 11.91 8.12 -0.92
CA GLY A 81 11.62 8.57 -2.30
C GLY A 81 10.45 9.56 -2.40
N MET A 82 9.89 10.01 -1.28
CA MET A 82 8.85 11.03 -1.25
C MET A 82 9.43 12.45 -1.24
N SER A 83 8.62 13.45 -1.59
CA SER A 83 9.05 14.84 -1.72
C SER A 83 9.32 15.52 -0.37
N CYS A 84 8.62 15.11 0.67
CA CYS A 84 8.77 15.62 2.05
C CYS A 84 8.23 14.60 3.05
N ILE A 85 8.48 14.83 4.34
CA ILE A 85 8.05 13.94 5.43
C ILE A 85 6.52 13.85 5.50
N GLU A 86 5.83 14.97 5.36
CA GLU A 86 4.36 15.03 5.42
C GLU A 86 3.72 14.20 4.30
N GLU A 87 4.28 14.23 3.11
CA GLU A 87 3.84 13.37 2.00
C GLU A 87 4.09 11.90 2.33
N ALA A 88 5.30 11.56 2.77
CA ALA A 88 5.65 10.19 3.13
C ALA A 88 4.71 9.62 4.20
N VAL A 89 4.43 10.38 5.22
CA VAL A 89 3.56 10.00 6.34
C VAL A 89 2.13 9.72 5.86
N ARG A 90 1.52 10.64 5.10
CA ARG A 90 0.16 10.47 4.57
C ARG A 90 0.06 9.30 3.58
N CYS A 91 1.02 9.16 2.70
CA CYS A 91 1.06 8.09 1.72
C CYS A 91 1.23 6.72 2.38
N SER A 92 2.10 6.61 3.38
CA SER A 92 2.28 5.37 4.13
C SER A 92 1.07 5.04 4.99
N SER A 93 0.38 6.04 5.55
CA SER A 93 -0.89 5.81 6.26
C SER A 93 -1.95 5.21 5.33
N ALA A 94 -2.01 5.68 4.08
CA ALA A 94 -2.89 5.11 3.06
C ALA A 94 -2.50 3.68 2.66
N TRP A 95 -1.20 3.36 2.59
CA TRP A 95 -0.71 2.00 2.39
C TRP A 95 -1.13 1.05 3.51
N LEU A 96 -1.10 1.51 4.76
CA LEU A 96 -1.47 0.73 5.93
C LEU A 96 -2.96 0.34 5.97
N LEU A 97 -3.80 0.88 5.09
CA LEU A 97 -5.16 0.37 4.86
C LEU A 97 -5.16 -1.04 4.25
N SER A 98 -4.14 -1.39 3.48
CA SER A 98 -4.05 -2.69 2.79
C SER A 98 -3.07 -3.66 3.44
N PHE A 99 -1.99 -3.18 4.04
CA PHE A 99 -0.93 -4.00 4.63
C PHE A 99 -0.55 -3.53 6.03
N ASP A 100 -0.06 -4.46 6.84
CA ASP A 100 0.33 -4.19 8.23
C ASP A 100 1.79 -3.71 8.37
N LYS A 101 2.56 -3.60 7.27
CA LYS A 101 4.00 -3.34 7.33
C LYS A 101 4.41 -2.04 6.66
N THR A 102 5.22 -1.26 7.36
CA THR A 102 5.85 -0.04 6.84
C THR A 102 7.22 0.21 7.45
N SER A 103 8.11 0.85 6.69
CA SER A 103 9.34 1.47 7.20
C SER A 103 9.13 2.94 7.59
N THR A 104 7.98 3.52 7.28
CA THR A 104 7.62 4.91 7.58
C THR A 104 6.94 4.96 8.94
N ILE A 105 7.72 4.78 10.02
CA ILE A 105 7.18 4.73 11.40
C ILE A 105 6.31 5.95 11.77
N PRO A 106 6.63 7.22 11.36
CA PRO A 106 5.77 8.36 11.65
C PRO A 106 4.34 8.28 11.09
N ALA A 107 4.05 7.35 10.17
CA ALA A 107 2.69 7.11 9.70
C ALA A 107 1.77 6.56 10.80
N ILE A 108 2.34 5.83 11.76
CA ILE A 108 1.60 5.28 12.90
C ILE A 108 1.11 6.43 13.80
N ASP A 109 1.99 7.38 14.11
CA ASP A 109 1.64 8.57 14.91
C ASP A 109 0.57 9.44 14.20
N TYR A 110 0.62 9.50 12.86
CA TYR A 110 -0.38 10.20 12.06
C TYR A 110 -1.76 9.54 12.20
N ILE A 111 -1.81 8.23 12.12
CA ILE A 111 -3.06 7.47 12.26
C ILE A 111 -3.60 7.59 13.68
N ASP A 112 -2.76 7.47 14.71
CA ASP A 112 -3.15 7.72 16.11
C ASP A 112 -3.77 9.13 16.27
N THR A 113 -3.18 10.14 15.63
CA THR A 113 -3.60 11.54 15.78
C THR A 113 -4.91 11.85 15.09
N TYR A 114 -5.13 11.33 13.87
CA TYR A 114 -6.21 11.78 12.99
C TYR A 114 -7.35 10.78 12.83
N TYR A 115 -7.16 9.50 13.20
CA TYR A 115 -8.13 8.43 12.96
C TYR A 115 -8.59 7.72 14.23
N ASP A 116 -8.46 8.36 15.38
CA ASP A 116 -8.88 7.86 16.70
C ASP A 116 -8.37 6.44 17.00
N ALA A 117 -7.12 6.19 16.59
CA ALA A 117 -6.44 4.93 16.75
C ALA A 117 -5.45 4.98 17.93
N CYS A 118 -5.02 3.82 18.43
CA CYS A 118 -4.05 3.71 19.50
C CYS A 118 -3.08 2.55 19.26
N CYS A 119 -1.87 2.85 18.82
CA CYS A 119 -0.85 1.84 18.51
C CYS A 119 -0.43 0.97 19.72
N TRP A 120 -0.80 1.35 20.94
CA TRP A 120 -0.54 0.57 22.16
C TRP A 120 -1.58 -0.51 22.41
N THR A 121 -2.77 -0.39 21.85
CA THR A 121 -3.90 -1.28 22.08
C THR A 121 -4.39 -2.00 20.83
N GLU A 122 -4.04 -1.48 19.66
CA GLU A 122 -4.44 -2.04 18.37
C GLU A 122 -3.28 -2.10 17.37
N ARG A 123 -3.37 -3.00 16.39
CA ARG A 123 -2.37 -3.13 15.33
C ARG A 123 -2.68 -2.13 14.21
N ILE A 124 -2.04 -0.98 14.23
CA ILE A 124 -2.08 -0.01 13.14
C ILE A 124 -1.09 -0.41 12.05
N GLY A 125 0.14 -0.66 12.44
CA GLY A 125 1.22 -1.07 11.56
C GLY A 125 2.42 -1.57 12.35
N ILE A 126 3.31 -2.29 11.69
CA ILE A 126 4.56 -2.80 12.25
C ILE A 126 5.76 -2.45 11.38
N GLY A 127 6.84 -2.04 12.02
CA GLY A 127 8.17 -2.00 11.44
C GLY A 127 8.92 -3.30 11.70
N ALA A 128 9.94 -3.58 10.92
CA ALA A 128 10.85 -4.69 11.13
C ALA A 128 12.27 -4.18 11.37
N VAL A 129 12.99 -4.82 12.27
CA VAL A 129 14.43 -4.60 12.40
C VAL A 129 15.10 -5.04 11.11
N SER A 130 15.98 -4.21 10.57
CA SER A 130 16.67 -4.48 9.32
C SER A 130 18.09 -3.94 9.35
N THR A 131 19.03 -4.67 8.78
CA THR A 131 20.36 -4.13 8.48
C THR A 131 20.32 -3.34 7.16
N GLU A 132 21.29 -2.47 6.98
CA GLU A 132 21.59 -1.78 5.73
C GLU A 132 23.00 -2.14 5.25
N HIS A 133 23.32 -1.84 3.98
CA HIS A 133 24.65 -2.09 3.41
C HIS A 133 25.76 -1.46 4.27
N SER A 134 25.54 -0.27 4.82
CA SER A 134 26.49 0.37 5.71
C SER A 134 26.76 -0.42 6.99
N CYS A 135 25.74 -1.10 7.54
CA CYS A 135 25.91 -1.97 8.71
C CYS A 135 26.75 -3.19 8.35
N MET A 136 26.45 -3.83 7.23
CA MET A 136 27.20 -5.01 6.76
C MET A 136 28.66 -4.64 6.46
N ALA A 137 28.89 -3.56 5.70
CA ALA A 137 30.21 -3.09 5.33
C ALA A 137 31.06 -2.66 6.55
N SER A 138 30.47 -1.94 7.50
CA SER A 138 31.17 -1.50 8.72
C SER A 138 31.62 -2.67 9.57
N ASN A 139 30.76 -3.68 9.75
CA ASN A 139 31.11 -4.87 10.52
C ASN A 139 32.13 -5.75 9.80
N PHE A 140 32.02 -5.90 8.48
CA PHE A 140 33.04 -6.59 7.67
C PHE A 140 34.41 -5.92 7.79
N ALA A 141 34.46 -4.59 7.79
CA ALA A 141 35.73 -3.86 7.96
C ALA A 141 36.37 -4.08 9.35
N VAL A 142 35.59 -4.36 10.38
CA VAL A 142 36.07 -4.66 11.74
C VAL A 142 36.42 -6.14 11.91
N ASP A 143 35.54 -7.03 11.46
CA ASP A 143 35.64 -8.47 11.73
C ASP A 143 36.51 -9.21 10.69
N GLY A 144 36.64 -8.66 9.47
CA GLY A 144 37.36 -9.28 8.35
C GLY A 144 36.58 -10.38 7.63
N ASP A 145 35.39 -10.72 8.08
CA ASP A 145 34.49 -11.71 7.46
C ASP A 145 33.02 -11.40 7.76
N GLU A 146 32.12 -11.97 6.95
CA GLU A 146 30.67 -11.77 7.15
C GLU A 146 30.07 -12.76 8.16
N ILE A 147 30.65 -13.95 8.35
CA ILE A 147 30.12 -15.00 9.23
C ILE A 147 30.06 -14.51 10.68
N THR A 148 31.09 -13.83 11.15
CA THR A 148 31.18 -13.32 12.52
C THR A 148 30.04 -12.35 12.79
N PHE A 149 29.74 -11.45 11.87
CA PHE A 149 28.63 -10.50 12.06
C PHE A 149 27.25 -11.18 11.97
N VAL A 150 27.06 -12.14 11.03
CA VAL A 150 25.80 -12.91 10.94
C VAL A 150 25.53 -13.63 12.26
N LYS A 151 26.54 -14.28 12.84
CA LYS A 151 26.40 -14.96 14.15
C LYS A 151 26.07 -13.98 15.27
N ARG A 152 26.73 -12.81 15.32
CA ARG A 152 26.46 -11.77 16.31
C ARG A 152 25.04 -11.23 16.23
N LEU A 153 24.50 -11.04 14.99
CA LEU A 153 23.10 -10.67 14.80
C LEU A 153 22.15 -11.69 15.43
N LEU A 154 22.39 -12.98 15.20
CA LEU A 154 21.54 -14.06 15.65
C LEU A 154 21.61 -14.34 17.16
N THR A 155 22.79 -14.18 17.77
CA THR A 155 23.03 -14.66 19.15
C THR A 155 23.15 -13.55 20.19
N GLU A 156 23.50 -12.34 19.78
CA GLU A 156 23.80 -11.24 20.70
C GLU A 156 22.87 -10.04 20.50
N LEU A 157 22.72 -9.57 19.24
CA LEU A 157 21.98 -8.33 18.97
C LEU A 157 20.48 -8.54 18.91
N TYR A 158 20.02 -9.61 18.25
CA TYR A 158 18.61 -9.91 18.07
C TYR A 158 18.23 -11.35 18.37
N PRO A 159 18.65 -11.93 19.53
CA PRO A 159 18.47 -13.34 19.82
C PRO A 159 17.01 -13.81 19.89
N ASN A 160 16.09 -12.88 20.12
CA ASN A 160 14.65 -13.14 20.32
C ASN A 160 13.76 -12.28 19.40
N ALA A 161 14.25 -11.87 18.24
CA ALA A 161 13.48 -11.04 17.32
C ALA A 161 13.65 -11.48 15.87
N SER A 162 12.59 -11.41 15.08
CA SER A 162 12.72 -11.53 13.63
C SER A 162 13.35 -10.27 13.07
N PHE A 163 14.28 -10.42 12.12
CA PHE A 163 14.95 -9.30 11.46
C PHE A 163 15.26 -9.60 9.99
N SER A 164 15.40 -8.56 9.20
CA SER A 164 15.90 -8.69 7.83
C SER A 164 17.37 -8.30 7.75
N MET A 165 18.12 -9.03 6.93
CA MET A 165 19.54 -8.80 6.72
C MET A 165 19.81 -8.60 5.23
N VAL A 166 20.31 -7.41 4.87
CA VAL A 166 20.76 -7.18 3.49
C VAL A 166 21.93 -8.10 3.20
N SER A 167 21.86 -8.80 2.09
CA SER A 167 22.70 -10.00 1.87
C SER A 167 23.57 -9.92 0.62
N ASP A 168 23.43 -8.84 -0.15
CA ASP A 168 24.15 -8.60 -1.42
C ASP A 168 25.16 -7.44 -1.35
N THR A 169 25.67 -7.16 -0.15
CA THR A 169 26.68 -6.10 0.04
C THR A 169 27.96 -6.40 -0.74
N TYR A 170 28.33 -7.67 -0.87
CA TYR A 170 29.50 -8.15 -1.61
C TYR A 170 29.12 -9.22 -2.62
N ASP A 171 28.99 -10.48 -2.17
CA ASP A 171 28.65 -11.63 -3.01
C ASP A 171 27.40 -12.33 -2.46
N TYR A 172 26.28 -12.08 -3.11
CA TYR A 172 24.99 -12.62 -2.70
C TYR A 172 24.97 -14.16 -2.69
N TRP A 173 25.50 -14.78 -3.75
CA TRP A 173 25.45 -16.23 -3.82
C TRP A 173 26.42 -16.89 -2.84
N ASN A 174 27.55 -16.27 -2.54
CA ASN A 174 28.41 -16.71 -1.44
C ASN A 174 27.70 -16.63 -0.08
N MET A 175 26.88 -15.58 0.16
CA MET A 175 26.06 -15.50 1.37
C MET A 175 25.10 -16.69 1.44
N ILE A 176 24.36 -16.98 0.37
CA ILE A 176 23.37 -18.06 0.33
C ILE A 176 24.00 -19.46 0.40
N ASP A 177 25.06 -19.71 -0.39
CA ASP A 177 25.61 -21.04 -0.61
C ASP A 177 26.67 -21.46 0.43
N ASN A 178 27.30 -20.49 1.10
CA ASN A 178 28.40 -20.76 2.02
C ASN A 178 28.18 -20.16 3.42
N ILE A 179 27.87 -18.89 3.54
CA ILE A 179 27.82 -18.19 4.83
C ILE A 179 26.61 -18.65 5.65
N LEU A 180 25.40 -18.64 5.07
CA LEU A 180 24.21 -19.11 5.77
C LEU A 180 24.28 -20.60 6.17
N PRO A 181 24.76 -21.54 5.33
CA PRO A 181 25.01 -22.92 5.75
C PRO A 181 26.01 -23.03 6.89
N ALA A 182 27.06 -22.21 6.91
CA ALA A 182 28.03 -22.18 8.02
C ALA A 182 27.42 -21.63 9.34
N CYS A 183 26.35 -20.85 9.27
CA CYS A 183 25.57 -20.34 10.41
C CYS A 183 24.29 -21.14 10.68
N LYS A 184 24.09 -22.29 10.02
CA LYS A 184 22.84 -23.07 10.12
C LYS A 184 22.45 -23.38 11.56
N LYS A 185 23.42 -23.76 12.40
CA LYS A 185 23.13 -24.08 13.81
C LYS A 185 22.54 -22.90 14.55
N GLU A 186 23.12 -21.73 14.42
CA GLU A 186 22.70 -20.50 15.05
C GLU A 186 21.33 -20.05 14.51
N ILE A 187 21.10 -20.15 13.20
CA ILE A 187 19.81 -19.86 12.57
C ILE A 187 18.71 -20.77 13.10
N MET A 188 18.92 -22.07 13.16
CA MET A 188 17.91 -23.04 13.62
C MET A 188 17.66 -23.01 15.12
N GLN A 189 18.51 -22.35 15.91
CA GLN A 189 18.34 -22.14 17.35
C GLN A 189 17.83 -20.74 17.69
N HIS A 190 17.73 -19.87 16.71
CA HIS A 190 17.29 -18.50 16.87
C HIS A 190 15.81 -18.41 17.22
N ASN A 191 15.45 -17.60 18.25
CA ASN A 191 14.06 -17.41 18.62
C ASN A 191 13.44 -16.24 17.80
N GLY A 192 13.33 -16.43 16.48
CA GLY A 192 12.83 -15.48 15.51
C GLY A 192 13.08 -15.96 14.09
N LYS A 193 12.86 -15.11 13.13
CA LYS A 193 13.08 -15.39 11.69
C LYS A 193 14.15 -14.48 11.12
N LEU A 194 15.17 -15.06 10.50
CA LEU A 194 16.08 -14.34 9.62
C LEU A 194 15.46 -14.22 8.24
N LEU A 195 15.25 -12.99 7.76
CA LEU A 195 14.83 -12.70 6.39
C LEU A 195 16.06 -12.26 5.60
N VAL A 196 16.52 -13.08 4.64
CA VAL A 196 17.57 -12.68 3.70
C VAL A 196 17.03 -11.63 2.75
N ARG A 197 17.78 -10.53 2.52
CA ARG A 197 17.35 -9.44 1.67
C ARG A 197 18.33 -9.21 0.50
N PRO A 198 18.05 -9.74 -0.68
CA PRO A 198 18.64 -9.23 -1.92
C PRO A 198 18.04 -7.87 -2.27
N ASP A 199 18.86 -6.98 -2.80
CA ASP A 199 18.49 -5.60 -3.16
C ASP A 199 18.98 -5.24 -4.57
N SER A 200 19.37 -6.24 -5.39
CA SER A 200 19.94 -6.09 -6.72
C SER A 200 19.63 -7.28 -7.62
N GLY A 201 19.80 -7.11 -8.95
CA GLY A 201 19.66 -8.13 -9.97
C GLY A 201 18.23 -8.38 -10.46
N ASP A 202 18.03 -9.47 -11.22
CA ASP A 202 16.68 -9.85 -11.68
C ASP A 202 15.87 -10.40 -10.52
N MET A 203 14.81 -9.68 -10.15
CA MET A 203 13.99 -9.99 -8.99
C MET A 203 13.37 -11.39 -9.05
N VAL A 204 12.87 -11.80 -10.23
CA VAL A 204 12.16 -13.07 -10.37
C VAL A 204 13.13 -14.23 -10.24
N GLU A 205 14.24 -14.17 -10.97
CA GLU A 205 15.27 -15.19 -10.96
C GLU A 205 15.88 -15.36 -9.56
N ILE A 206 16.34 -14.26 -8.97
CA ILE A 206 17.01 -14.28 -7.65
C ILE A 206 16.06 -14.73 -6.54
N ALA A 207 14.83 -14.23 -6.48
CA ALA A 207 13.89 -14.60 -5.44
C ALA A 207 13.56 -16.10 -5.48
N VAL A 208 13.29 -16.62 -6.68
CA VAL A 208 12.90 -18.02 -6.86
C VAL A 208 14.08 -18.96 -6.58
N GLU A 209 15.26 -18.67 -7.12
CA GLU A 209 16.47 -19.48 -6.86
C GLU A 209 16.86 -19.46 -5.38
N THR A 210 16.76 -18.32 -4.73
CA THR A 210 17.03 -18.21 -3.29
C THR A 210 16.11 -19.11 -2.48
N ILE A 211 14.80 -19.11 -2.73
CA ILE A 211 13.85 -19.96 -2.02
C ILE A 211 14.17 -21.45 -2.22
N GLU A 212 14.54 -21.86 -3.44
CA GLU A 212 14.96 -23.24 -3.70
C GLU A 212 16.23 -23.62 -2.93
N LYS A 213 17.24 -22.75 -2.91
CA LYS A 213 18.49 -22.97 -2.16
C LYS A 213 18.26 -23.00 -0.66
N LEU A 214 17.43 -22.08 -0.12
CA LEU A 214 17.06 -22.08 1.30
C LEU A 214 16.29 -23.34 1.69
N TRP A 215 15.38 -23.81 0.84
CA TRP A 215 14.68 -25.09 1.04
C TRP A 215 15.66 -26.28 1.10
N ASN A 216 16.60 -26.33 0.18
CA ASN A 216 17.61 -27.41 0.15
C ASN A 216 18.52 -27.38 1.39
N THR A 217 18.82 -26.21 1.91
CA THR A 217 19.72 -26.04 3.06
C THR A 217 19.03 -26.21 4.40
N PHE A 218 17.87 -25.57 4.59
CA PHE A 218 17.19 -25.49 5.88
C PHE A 218 15.96 -26.41 5.98
N GLY A 219 15.38 -26.80 4.85
CA GLY A 219 14.15 -27.58 4.80
C GLY A 219 12.91 -26.74 5.06
N GLY A 220 11.89 -27.40 5.54
CA GLY A 220 10.58 -26.79 5.85
C GLY A 220 9.50 -27.85 5.92
N THR A 221 8.26 -27.44 5.67
CA THR A 221 7.06 -28.30 5.70
C THR A 221 6.28 -28.19 4.40
N VAL A 222 5.40 -29.15 4.15
CA VAL A 222 4.40 -29.05 3.09
C VAL A 222 3.05 -28.73 3.76
N ASN A 223 2.41 -27.66 3.32
CA ASN A 223 1.15 -27.19 3.91
C ASN A 223 -0.06 -28.03 3.48
N SER A 224 -1.25 -27.73 4.00
CA SER A 224 -2.50 -28.47 3.72
C SER A 224 -2.91 -28.44 2.24
N LYS A 225 -2.43 -27.45 1.47
CA LYS A 225 -2.70 -27.30 0.02
C LYS A 225 -1.62 -27.94 -0.86
N GLY A 226 -0.62 -28.61 -0.25
CA GLY A 226 0.46 -29.30 -0.96
C GLY A 226 1.64 -28.43 -1.39
N TYR A 227 1.74 -27.18 -0.90
CA TYR A 227 2.83 -26.28 -1.21
C TYR A 227 3.92 -26.29 -0.14
N LYS A 228 5.17 -26.16 -0.57
CA LYS A 228 6.36 -26.08 0.30
C LYS A 228 6.38 -24.73 1.03
N VAL A 229 6.62 -24.78 2.34
CA VAL A 229 6.83 -23.63 3.20
C VAL A 229 8.20 -23.78 3.87
N LEU A 230 9.07 -22.79 3.72
CA LEU A 230 10.38 -22.77 4.36
C LEU A 230 10.30 -22.95 5.87
N ASP A 231 11.37 -23.45 6.46
CA ASP A 231 11.50 -23.53 7.92
C ASP A 231 11.21 -22.16 8.55
N PRO A 232 10.48 -22.10 9.69
CA PRO A 232 10.06 -20.85 10.31
C PRO A 232 11.21 -19.90 10.69
N HIS A 233 12.44 -20.40 10.82
CA HIS A 233 13.60 -19.59 11.20
C HIS A 233 14.22 -18.82 10.02
N ILE A 234 13.88 -19.15 8.77
CA ILE A 234 14.45 -18.53 7.58
C ILE A 234 13.38 -18.10 6.56
N GLY A 235 13.61 -17.04 5.84
CA GLY A 235 12.76 -16.56 4.76
C GLY A 235 13.47 -15.52 3.92
N ILE A 236 12.74 -14.89 3.01
CA ILE A 236 13.27 -13.85 2.12
C ILE A 236 12.38 -12.61 2.16
N ILE A 237 12.99 -11.44 2.06
CA ILE A 237 12.32 -10.17 1.75
C ILE A 237 13.06 -9.53 0.58
N TYR A 238 12.38 -9.24 -0.51
CA TYR A 238 12.97 -8.55 -1.66
C TYR A 238 12.67 -7.07 -1.60
N GLY A 239 13.69 -6.20 -1.75
CA GLY A 239 13.57 -4.75 -1.47
C GLY A 239 13.61 -3.84 -2.69
N ASP A 240 13.98 -4.35 -3.88
CA ASP A 240 14.10 -3.55 -5.09
C ASP A 240 13.25 -4.07 -6.24
N GLY A 241 12.81 -3.16 -7.13
CA GLY A 241 12.07 -3.54 -8.34
C GLY A 241 10.72 -4.24 -8.11
N CYS A 242 10.13 -4.14 -6.91
CA CYS A 242 8.88 -4.81 -6.53
C CYS A 242 7.64 -4.19 -7.19
N THR A 243 7.66 -4.04 -8.52
CA THR A 243 6.46 -3.62 -9.27
C THR A 243 5.37 -4.69 -9.17
N LEU A 244 4.12 -4.31 -9.35
CA LEU A 244 2.98 -5.24 -9.29
C LEU A 244 3.18 -6.44 -10.24
N ASN A 245 3.71 -6.18 -11.44
CA ASN A 245 4.00 -7.22 -12.43
C ASN A 245 5.11 -8.18 -11.95
N ASN A 246 6.21 -7.66 -11.43
CA ASN A 246 7.31 -8.48 -10.93
C ASN A 246 6.89 -9.32 -9.72
N VAL A 247 6.13 -8.74 -8.78
CA VAL A 247 5.57 -9.46 -7.63
C VAL A 247 4.68 -10.61 -8.10
N LYS A 248 3.81 -10.35 -9.08
CA LYS A 248 2.97 -11.38 -9.70
C LYS A 248 3.80 -12.50 -10.32
N GLN A 249 4.83 -12.15 -11.10
CA GLN A 249 5.70 -13.13 -11.74
C GLN A 249 6.44 -14.00 -10.72
N VAL A 250 6.94 -13.43 -9.64
CA VAL A 250 7.58 -14.19 -8.55
C VAL A 250 6.61 -15.23 -7.97
N TRP A 251 5.41 -14.80 -7.61
CA TRP A 251 4.41 -15.73 -7.07
C TRP A 251 3.94 -16.79 -8.07
N GLU A 252 3.85 -16.45 -9.35
CA GLU A 252 3.55 -17.44 -10.41
C GLU A 252 4.64 -18.50 -10.51
N GLU A 253 5.92 -18.11 -10.53
CA GLU A 253 7.04 -19.06 -10.62
C GLU A 253 7.16 -19.89 -9.34
N LEU A 254 7.01 -19.31 -8.15
CA LEU A 254 6.97 -20.05 -6.89
C LEU A 254 5.85 -21.10 -6.89
N LYS A 255 4.63 -20.72 -7.30
CA LYS A 255 3.50 -21.64 -7.42
C LYS A 255 3.79 -22.79 -8.38
N LYS A 256 4.37 -22.53 -9.56
CA LYS A 256 4.79 -23.58 -10.53
C LYS A 256 5.79 -24.55 -9.93
N LYS A 257 6.71 -24.09 -9.08
CA LYS A 257 7.71 -24.90 -8.38
C LYS A 257 7.18 -25.56 -7.09
N GLY A 258 5.91 -25.34 -6.76
CA GLY A 258 5.25 -25.92 -5.60
C GLY A 258 5.61 -25.23 -4.28
N PHE A 259 5.96 -23.95 -4.30
CA PHE A 259 6.18 -23.14 -3.11
C PHE A 259 4.98 -22.23 -2.80
N ALA A 260 4.65 -22.07 -1.53
CA ALA A 260 3.60 -21.19 -1.06
C ALA A 260 4.03 -19.71 -1.14
N ALA A 261 3.05 -18.82 -1.34
CA ALA A 261 3.27 -17.37 -1.50
C ALA A 261 3.91 -16.73 -0.26
N ASN A 262 3.66 -17.24 0.94
CA ASN A 262 4.18 -16.71 2.20
C ASN A 262 5.68 -16.99 2.46
N ASN A 263 6.38 -17.62 1.52
CA ASN A 263 7.83 -17.80 1.62
C ASN A 263 8.61 -16.50 1.40
N ILE A 264 7.99 -15.48 0.79
CA ILE A 264 8.59 -14.19 0.47
C ILE A 264 7.74 -13.04 0.98
N VAL A 265 8.41 -11.97 1.39
CA VAL A 265 7.83 -10.64 1.64
C VAL A 265 8.42 -9.66 0.62
N PHE A 266 7.63 -8.70 0.17
CA PHE A 266 8.09 -7.67 -0.76
C PHE A 266 8.19 -6.31 -0.09
N GLY A 267 9.31 -5.62 -0.30
CA GLY A 267 9.51 -4.22 0.06
C GLY A 267 9.17 -3.32 -1.12
N VAL A 268 8.03 -2.66 -1.08
CA VAL A 268 7.54 -1.82 -2.17
C VAL A 268 8.08 -0.42 -2.02
N GLY A 269 8.99 -0.03 -2.91
CA GLY A 269 9.66 1.28 -2.88
C GLY A 269 8.89 2.38 -3.61
N ALA A 270 9.38 3.62 -3.49
CA ALA A 270 8.75 4.82 -4.03
C ALA A 270 8.51 4.79 -5.55
N PHE A 271 9.35 4.10 -6.31
CA PHE A 271 9.16 3.94 -7.75
C PHE A 271 7.80 3.29 -8.06
N CYS A 272 7.41 2.27 -7.31
CA CYS A 272 6.14 1.55 -7.51
C CYS A 272 4.90 2.40 -7.20
N PHE A 273 5.06 3.48 -6.44
CA PHE A 273 4.02 4.46 -6.16
C PHE A 273 4.03 5.65 -7.13
N SER A 274 5.11 5.81 -7.89
CA SER A 274 5.34 6.95 -8.79
C SER A 274 5.23 6.57 -10.26
N ALA A 275 5.29 5.28 -10.59
CA ALA A 275 5.25 4.78 -11.96
C ALA A 275 4.56 3.41 -12.04
N VAL A 276 3.90 3.18 -13.16
CA VAL A 276 3.39 1.87 -13.58
C VAL A 276 4.15 1.44 -14.82
N ILE A 277 4.64 0.21 -14.84
CA ILE A 277 5.23 -0.39 -16.04
C ILE A 277 4.15 -1.20 -16.74
N GLU A 278 3.78 -0.78 -17.94
CA GLU A 278 2.83 -1.50 -18.79
C GLU A 278 3.44 -2.81 -19.33
N PRO A 279 2.62 -3.77 -19.81
CA PRO A 279 3.12 -5.06 -20.32
C PRO A 279 4.10 -4.96 -21.48
N ASP A 280 4.08 -3.88 -22.24
CA ASP A 280 5.01 -3.59 -23.34
C ASP A 280 6.32 -2.92 -22.87
N GLY A 281 6.48 -2.69 -21.56
CA GLY A 281 7.63 -2.02 -20.94
C GLY A 281 7.54 -0.49 -20.91
N HIS A 282 6.42 0.11 -21.39
CA HIS A 282 6.21 1.54 -21.29
C HIS A 282 6.02 1.99 -19.84
N ILE A 283 6.69 3.05 -19.44
CA ILE A 283 6.58 3.61 -18.08
C ILE A 283 5.56 4.75 -18.10
N VAL A 284 4.50 4.58 -17.35
CA VAL A 284 3.46 5.59 -17.10
C VAL A 284 3.67 6.21 -15.74
N VAL A 285 3.88 7.51 -15.68
CA VAL A 285 4.06 8.22 -14.41
C VAL A 285 2.71 8.39 -13.72
N VAL A 286 2.66 8.01 -12.45
CA VAL A 286 1.48 8.19 -11.59
C VAL A 286 1.28 9.68 -11.32
N THR A 287 0.14 10.20 -11.72
CA THR A 287 -0.23 11.60 -11.55
C THR A 287 -1.67 11.72 -11.04
N ARG A 288 -2.01 12.90 -10.55
CA ARG A 288 -3.38 13.25 -10.18
C ARG A 288 -4.39 12.97 -11.32
N ASP A 289 -4.00 13.27 -12.55
CA ASP A 289 -4.88 13.09 -13.72
C ASP A 289 -5.11 11.62 -14.08
N MET A 290 -4.14 10.74 -13.81
CA MET A 290 -4.28 9.29 -14.00
C MET A 290 -5.42 8.71 -13.15
N PHE A 291 -5.63 9.24 -11.94
CA PHE A 291 -6.72 8.85 -11.05
C PHE A 291 -7.99 9.69 -11.22
N GLY A 292 -8.03 10.58 -12.20
CA GLY A 292 -9.19 11.43 -12.47
C GLY A 292 -9.52 12.43 -11.37
N ILE A 293 -8.61 12.68 -10.43
CA ILE A 293 -8.86 13.56 -9.28
C ILE A 293 -8.85 15.02 -9.75
N ALA A 294 -10.05 15.59 -9.84
CA ALA A 294 -10.29 16.95 -10.29
C ALA A 294 -11.49 17.55 -9.58
N MET A 295 -11.50 18.85 -9.39
CA MET A 295 -12.67 19.57 -8.87
C MET A 295 -13.32 20.39 -9.99
N LYS A 296 -14.64 20.40 -10.03
CA LYS A 296 -15.43 21.15 -11.03
C LYS A 296 -16.59 21.85 -10.36
N ALA A 297 -16.80 23.12 -10.70
CA ALA A 297 -18.02 23.81 -10.35
C ALA A 297 -19.19 23.28 -11.21
N THR A 298 -20.28 22.85 -10.56
CA THR A 298 -21.43 22.26 -11.26
C THR A 298 -22.73 22.99 -10.95
N TYR A 299 -22.78 23.78 -9.85
CA TYR A 299 -24.00 24.43 -9.38
C TYR A 299 -23.67 25.74 -8.66
N GLY A 300 -24.60 26.67 -8.70
CA GLY A 300 -24.55 27.90 -7.93
C GLY A 300 -25.93 28.54 -7.77
N ILE A 301 -26.04 29.52 -6.86
CA ILE A 301 -27.22 30.35 -6.68
C ILE A 301 -26.79 31.81 -6.90
N VAL A 302 -27.43 32.49 -7.84
CA VAL A 302 -27.16 33.89 -8.16
C VAL A 302 -28.45 34.69 -8.02
N ASN A 303 -28.47 35.69 -7.15
CA ASN A 303 -29.64 36.50 -6.85
C ASN A 303 -30.88 35.68 -6.44
N GLY A 304 -30.66 34.55 -5.76
CA GLY A 304 -31.70 33.63 -5.32
C GLY A 304 -32.16 32.61 -6.36
N GLU A 305 -31.63 32.69 -7.58
CA GLU A 305 -31.95 31.74 -8.66
C GLU A 305 -30.88 30.68 -8.83
N PRO A 306 -31.25 29.37 -8.90
CA PRO A 306 -30.32 28.29 -9.15
C PRO A 306 -29.77 28.36 -10.59
N ILE A 307 -28.48 28.17 -10.73
CA ILE A 307 -27.82 28.07 -12.01
C ILE A 307 -27.02 26.77 -12.12
N MET A 308 -27.14 26.10 -13.25
CA MET A 308 -26.34 24.92 -13.55
C MET A 308 -25.06 25.34 -14.26
N ILE A 309 -23.95 24.88 -13.73
CA ILE A 309 -22.62 25.13 -14.28
C ILE A 309 -22.09 23.82 -14.83
N TYR A 310 -21.37 23.86 -15.96
CA TYR A 310 -20.73 22.69 -16.52
C TYR A 310 -19.59 23.08 -17.46
N LYS A 311 -18.68 22.16 -17.67
CA LYS A 311 -17.59 22.25 -18.64
C LYS A 311 -17.77 21.16 -19.69
N ASP A 312 -17.80 21.55 -20.96
CA ASP A 312 -17.88 20.63 -22.12
C ASP A 312 -17.08 21.21 -23.30
N PRO A 313 -15.73 21.10 -23.26
CA PRO A 313 -14.88 21.72 -24.27
C PRO A 313 -14.97 20.99 -25.61
N LYS A 314 -15.31 21.72 -26.68
CA LYS A 314 -15.42 21.17 -28.03
C LYS A 314 -14.12 20.57 -28.58
N THR A 315 -12.99 20.92 -28.01
CA THR A 315 -11.66 20.37 -28.34
C THR A 315 -11.35 19.07 -27.66
N ASP A 316 -12.17 18.63 -26.72
CA ASP A 316 -12.01 17.36 -26.01
C ASP A 316 -12.78 16.25 -26.73
N THR A 317 -12.10 15.57 -27.65
CA THR A 317 -12.69 14.47 -28.43
C THR A 317 -12.91 13.18 -27.62
N SER A 318 -12.23 13.06 -26.47
CA SER A 318 -12.34 11.91 -25.57
C SER A 318 -13.45 12.04 -24.54
N HIS A 319 -14.04 13.24 -24.40
CA HIS A 319 -15.01 13.60 -23.37
C HIS A 319 -14.57 13.42 -21.91
N LEU A 320 -13.27 13.20 -21.68
CA LEU A 320 -12.70 13.04 -20.34
C LEU A 320 -12.68 14.34 -19.53
N LYS A 321 -12.78 15.50 -20.21
CA LYS A 321 -12.82 16.82 -19.58
C LYS A 321 -14.23 17.37 -19.36
N LYS A 322 -15.26 16.63 -19.80
CA LYS A 322 -16.65 16.97 -19.53
C LYS A 322 -16.93 16.85 -18.03
N SER A 323 -17.62 17.84 -17.44
CA SER A 323 -18.05 17.78 -16.04
C SER A 323 -19.49 17.35 -15.92
N HIS A 324 -19.88 16.92 -14.72
CA HIS A 324 -21.28 16.89 -14.31
C HIS A 324 -21.90 18.30 -14.37
N LYS A 325 -23.21 18.37 -14.36
CA LYS A 325 -23.99 19.59 -14.47
C LYS A 325 -25.04 19.62 -13.34
N GLY A 326 -25.14 20.74 -12.62
CA GLY A 326 -26.07 20.87 -11.50
C GLY A 326 -25.61 20.08 -10.26
N CYS A 327 -26.48 19.88 -9.29
CA CYS A 327 -26.23 19.04 -8.15
C CYS A 327 -26.23 17.56 -8.55
N CYS A 328 -25.42 16.75 -7.88
CA CYS A 328 -25.28 15.32 -8.13
C CYS A 328 -25.89 14.51 -6.99
N CYS A 329 -26.51 13.38 -7.33
CA CYS A 329 -26.89 12.32 -6.42
C CYS A 329 -26.01 11.09 -6.65
N ILE A 330 -25.28 10.66 -5.64
CA ILE A 330 -24.46 9.44 -5.67
C ILE A 330 -25.22 8.36 -4.92
N TYR A 331 -25.44 7.22 -5.55
CA TYR A 331 -26.26 6.13 -4.99
C TYR A 331 -25.71 4.77 -5.41
N HIS A 332 -26.12 3.70 -4.73
CA HIS A 332 -25.88 2.32 -5.17
C HIS A 332 -27.04 1.85 -6.05
N ASP A 333 -26.72 1.26 -7.18
CA ASP A 333 -27.72 0.58 -8.02
C ASP A 333 -28.15 -0.78 -7.44
N ASP A 334 -29.03 -1.48 -8.15
CA ASP A 334 -29.55 -2.78 -7.73
C ASP A 334 -28.45 -3.88 -7.62
N ASN A 335 -27.27 -3.67 -8.20
CA ASN A 335 -26.10 -4.54 -8.10
C ASN A 335 -25.14 -4.12 -6.98
N GLY A 336 -25.43 -3.02 -6.28
CA GLY A 336 -24.57 -2.44 -5.26
C GLY A 336 -23.43 -1.58 -5.82
N GLU A 337 -23.43 -1.29 -7.13
CA GLU A 337 -22.40 -0.45 -7.76
C GLU A 337 -22.73 1.03 -7.63
N LEU A 338 -21.69 1.85 -7.38
CA LEU A 338 -21.85 3.30 -7.28
C LEU A 338 -22.20 3.93 -8.61
N GLN A 339 -23.24 4.73 -8.62
CA GLN A 339 -23.73 5.49 -9.76
C GLN A 339 -23.88 6.98 -9.42
N CYS A 340 -23.92 7.82 -10.45
CA CYS A 340 -24.16 9.25 -10.31
C CYS A 340 -25.28 9.70 -11.24
N MET A 341 -26.28 10.36 -10.68
CA MET A 341 -27.24 11.18 -11.44
C MET A 341 -26.92 12.65 -11.22
N ASP A 342 -26.96 13.44 -12.26
CA ASP A 342 -26.74 14.90 -12.22
C ASP A 342 -27.94 15.68 -12.76
N GLY A 343 -27.83 17.01 -12.81
CA GLY A 343 -28.87 17.88 -13.38
C GLY A 343 -29.92 18.35 -12.37
N PHE A 344 -29.72 18.15 -11.08
CA PHE A 344 -30.65 18.64 -10.06
C PHE A 344 -30.43 20.13 -9.74
N ASN A 345 -31.50 20.83 -9.42
CA ASN A 345 -31.49 22.24 -9.02
C ASN A 345 -31.38 22.44 -7.51
N ASP A 346 -31.27 21.38 -6.74
CA ASP A 346 -31.15 21.40 -5.30
C ASP A 346 -30.11 20.40 -4.84
N VAL A 347 -29.52 20.64 -3.67
CA VAL A 347 -28.56 19.72 -3.07
C VAL A 347 -29.29 18.47 -2.63
N PHE A 348 -29.06 17.39 -3.34
CA PHE A 348 -29.67 16.09 -3.05
C PHE A 348 -29.05 15.48 -1.79
N ARG A 349 -29.88 15.08 -0.83
CA ARG A 349 -29.42 14.62 0.50
C ARG A 349 -29.55 13.11 0.73
N ASP A 350 -30.32 12.42 -0.11
CA ASP A 350 -30.65 11.00 0.05
C ASP A 350 -29.67 10.08 -0.72
N GLY A 351 -28.40 10.46 -0.80
CA GLY A 351 -27.36 9.71 -1.45
C GLY A 351 -26.35 9.13 -0.48
N VAL A 352 -25.26 8.58 -1.04
CA VAL A 352 -24.15 8.00 -0.27
C VAL A 352 -23.25 9.05 0.39
N LEU A 353 -23.28 10.30 -0.13
CA LEU A 353 -22.47 11.39 0.42
C LEU A 353 -22.96 11.78 1.83
N ARG A 354 -22.02 11.83 2.77
CA ARG A 354 -22.25 12.25 4.15
C ARG A 354 -21.64 13.63 4.40
N THR A 355 -22.28 14.42 5.25
CA THR A 355 -21.68 15.67 5.73
C THR A 355 -20.53 15.34 6.66
N VAL A 356 -19.29 15.59 6.22
CA VAL A 356 -18.08 15.33 7.04
C VAL A 356 -17.54 16.58 7.73
N PHE A 357 -17.89 17.78 7.20
CA PHE A 357 -17.48 19.05 7.79
C PHE A 357 -18.54 20.12 7.51
N LYS A 358 -18.90 20.89 8.52
CA LYS A 358 -19.81 22.04 8.37
C LYS A 358 -19.56 23.06 9.48
N ASP A 359 -19.42 24.33 9.10
CA ASP A 359 -19.34 25.48 10.01
C ASP A 359 -18.30 25.31 11.15
N GLY A 360 -17.12 24.73 10.83
CA GLY A 360 -16.04 24.49 11.77
C GLY A 360 -16.10 23.16 12.51
N GLU A 361 -17.15 22.37 12.34
CA GLU A 361 -17.36 21.11 13.04
C GLU A 361 -17.16 19.90 12.10
N MET A 362 -16.51 18.84 12.63
CA MET A 362 -16.35 17.55 11.96
C MET A 362 -17.51 16.61 12.32
N TYR A 363 -18.04 15.92 11.32
CA TYR A 363 -19.12 14.93 11.43
C TYR A 363 -18.64 13.57 10.91
N HIS A 364 -19.27 12.49 11.37
CA HIS A 364 -19.03 11.13 10.90
C HIS A 364 -17.53 10.77 10.89
N LYS A 365 -16.85 11.05 12.02
CA LYS A 365 -15.47 10.56 12.19
C LYS A 365 -15.47 9.04 12.19
N GLU A 366 -14.62 8.47 11.38
CA GLU A 366 -14.44 7.02 11.28
C GLU A 366 -13.10 6.61 11.89
N THR A 367 -13.01 5.43 12.46
CA THR A 367 -11.75 4.87 12.93
C THR A 367 -10.94 4.33 11.76
N PHE A 368 -9.64 4.20 11.95
CA PHE A 368 -8.77 3.60 10.93
C PHE A 368 -9.18 2.17 10.58
N GLU A 369 -9.66 1.40 11.57
CA GLU A 369 -10.10 0.02 11.36
C GLU A 369 -11.39 -0.05 10.54
N ASP A 370 -12.38 0.84 10.78
CA ASP A 370 -13.61 0.90 9.96
C ASP A 370 -13.28 1.13 8.48
N ILE A 371 -12.33 2.03 8.19
CA ILE A 371 -11.86 2.35 6.84
C ILE A 371 -11.13 1.13 6.23
N ARG A 372 -10.26 0.50 7.00
CA ARG A 372 -9.51 -0.69 6.60
C ARG A 372 -10.43 -1.88 6.29
N GLU A 373 -11.41 -2.15 7.15
CA GLU A 373 -12.43 -3.19 6.95
C GLU A 373 -13.23 -2.93 5.68
N ARG A 374 -13.69 -1.70 5.46
CA ARG A 374 -14.45 -1.32 4.26
C ARG A 374 -13.66 -1.55 2.97
N LEU A 375 -12.39 -1.13 2.95
CA LEU A 375 -11.54 -1.29 1.76
C LEU A 375 -11.26 -2.77 1.42
N ASN A 376 -11.10 -3.63 2.42
CA ASN A 376 -10.69 -5.02 2.22
C ASN A 376 -11.87 -6.02 2.20
N GLY A 377 -13.08 -5.55 1.96
CA GLY A 377 -14.25 -6.42 1.74
C GLY A 377 -14.95 -6.86 3.02
N GLY A 378 -14.78 -6.14 4.09
CA GLY A 378 -15.66 -6.21 5.25
C GLY A 378 -17.03 -5.67 4.86
N ASN A 379 -17.84 -6.46 4.15
CA ASN A 379 -19.25 -6.16 4.00
C ASN A 379 -19.89 -6.27 5.38
N LYS A 380 -20.09 -5.14 6.00
CA LYS A 380 -21.17 -4.99 6.94
C LYS A 380 -22.22 -4.14 6.25
N ASP A 381 -23.19 -4.82 5.64
CA ASP A 381 -24.52 -4.28 5.50
C ASP A 381 -25.03 -3.99 6.93
N GLU A 382 -24.98 -2.71 7.33
CA GLU A 382 -25.78 -2.13 8.40
C GLU A 382 -26.27 -0.75 8.00
#